data_e62d157148e7e20bbc211937dc152faf
#
_entry.id   e62d157148e7e20bbc211937dc152faf
#
_cell.length_a   1.000
_cell.length_b   1.000
_cell.length_c   1.000
_cell.angle_alpha   90.00
_cell.angle_beta   90.00
_cell.angle_gamma   90.00
#
_symmetry.space_group_name_H-M   'P 1'
#
loop_
_entity.id
_entity.type
_entity.pdbx_description
1 polymer ?
#
loop_
_entity_poly.entity_id
_entity_poly.type
_entity_poly.pdbx_seq_one_letter_code
_entity_poly.pdbx_strand_id
1 'polypeptide(L)'
;MQKSKVIVALDYPDAESALQLVARLAPDLCRLKVGKELFTRAGPRLVEDLAARGFDVFLDLKFHDIPNTVAGACHAAAELGVWMLNVHALGGERMLQAAKEGVMRATHSPLLIAVTILTSMDEADLVAVGLAGSPLDNVLRLAQLAQQSGLDGVVCSSRETPVLREQLDPGFRLITPGIRPAGSQADDQRRVMTPVDAINSGSDYLVIGRPVTRADDPVGVLRTINSELSALA
;
A
#
# COMPACT_ATOMS: atom_id res chain seq x y z
N MET A 1 -7.48 -19.28 -9.40
CA MET A 1 -7.88 -17.91 -9.79
C MET A 1 -6.83 -16.93 -9.25
N GLN A 2 -6.40 -15.97 -10.05
CA GLN A 2 -5.48 -14.94 -9.60
C GLN A 2 -6.23 -13.99 -8.65
N LYS A 3 -5.68 -13.75 -7.43
CA LYS A 3 -6.28 -12.83 -6.46
C LYS A 3 -6.30 -11.40 -7.02
N SER A 4 -7.34 -10.63 -6.68
CA SER A 4 -7.54 -9.24 -7.14
C SER A 4 -6.30 -8.36 -6.92
N LYS A 5 -6.04 -7.44 -7.83
CA LYS A 5 -5.02 -6.39 -7.70
C LYS A 5 -5.51 -5.19 -6.85
N VAL A 6 -6.79 -5.17 -6.48
CA VAL A 6 -7.41 -4.08 -5.73
C VAL A 6 -7.21 -4.27 -4.22
N ILE A 7 -6.75 -3.22 -3.56
CA ILE A 7 -6.63 -3.11 -2.10
C ILE A 7 -7.61 -2.05 -1.62
N VAL A 8 -8.64 -2.43 -0.88
CA VAL A 8 -9.63 -1.50 -0.31
C VAL A 8 -9.06 -0.88 0.96
N ALA A 9 -8.96 0.45 0.99
CA ALA A 9 -8.51 1.18 2.17
C ALA A 9 -9.66 1.32 3.19
N LEU A 10 -9.51 0.65 4.34
CA LEU A 10 -10.46 0.73 5.47
C LEU A 10 -10.16 1.98 6.31
N ASP A 11 -10.42 3.15 5.74
CA ASP A 11 -10.21 4.44 6.42
C ASP A 11 -11.47 4.80 7.23
N TYR A 12 -11.69 4.05 8.32
CA TYR A 12 -12.81 4.18 9.26
C TYR A 12 -12.32 4.60 10.66
N PRO A 13 -13.16 5.34 11.42
CA PRO A 13 -12.78 5.77 12.76
C PRO A 13 -12.86 4.66 13.81
N ASP A 14 -13.47 3.51 13.51
CA ASP A 14 -13.68 2.41 14.45
C ASP A 14 -13.80 1.04 13.74
N ALA A 15 -13.61 -0.03 14.50
CA ALA A 15 -13.66 -1.40 14.00
C ALA A 15 -15.08 -1.82 13.54
N GLU A 16 -16.13 -1.35 14.20
CA GLU A 16 -17.50 -1.74 13.89
C GLU A 16 -17.88 -1.29 12.49
N SER A 17 -17.67 0.00 12.17
CA SER A 17 -17.92 0.57 10.84
C SER A 17 -17.10 -0.13 9.75
N ALA A 18 -15.83 -0.44 10.03
CA ALA A 18 -14.99 -1.19 9.10
C ALA A 18 -15.52 -2.60 8.85
N LEU A 19 -15.92 -3.34 9.91
CA LEU A 19 -16.44 -4.70 9.82
C LEU A 19 -17.81 -4.78 9.15
N GLN A 20 -18.65 -3.74 9.25
CA GLN A 20 -19.91 -3.64 8.52
C GLN A 20 -19.68 -3.62 7.00
N LEU A 21 -18.68 -2.88 6.52
CA LEU A 21 -18.29 -2.95 5.10
C LEU A 21 -17.70 -4.33 4.77
N VAL A 22 -16.75 -4.83 5.56
CA VAL A 22 -16.07 -6.11 5.31
C VAL A 22 -17.06 -7.28 5.22
N ALA A 23 -18.14 -7.28 5.98
CA ALA A 23 -19.20 -8.30 5.91
C ALA A 23 -19.91 -8.36 4.55
N ARG A 24 -19.82 -7.29 3.73
CA ARG A 24 -20.37 -7.23 2.38
C ARG A 24 -19.36 -7.65 1.31
N LEU A 25 -18.06 -7.71 1.64
CA LEU A 25 -16.96 -8.00 0.72
C LEU A 25 -16.59 -9.49 0.73
N ALA A 26 -15.86 -9.92 -0.30
CA ALA A 26 -15.33 -11.27 -0.40
C ALA A 26 -13.81 -11.24 -0.71
N PRO A 27 -13.01 -12.19 -0.15
CA PRO A 27 -11.54 -12.20 -0.29
C PRO A 27 -11.03 -12.38 -1.73
N ASP A 28 -11.84 -12.88 -2.63
CA ASP A 28 -11.52 -13.01 -4.06
C ASP A 28 -11.68 -11.68 -4.83
N LEU A 29 -12.49 -10.76 -4.32
CA LEU A 29 -12.77 -9.49 -4.96
C LEU A 29 -11.77 -8.39 -4.60
N CYS A 30 -11.14 -8.46 -3.43
CA CYS A 30 -10.20 -7.43 -2.98
C CYS A 30 -9.31 -7.92 -1.84
N ARG A 31 -8.22 -7.18 -1.62
CA ARG A 31 -7.43 -7.16 -0.39
C ARG A 31 -7.89 -5.99 0.48
N LEU A 32 -7.47 -5.97 1.75
CA LEU A 32 -7.84 -4.90 2.68
C LEU A 32 -6.60 -4.18 3.20
N LYS A 33 -6.67 -2.85 3.32
CA LYS A 33 -5.62 -2.04 3.97
C LYS A 33 -6.14 -1.50 5.30
N VAL A 34 -5.43 -1.80 6.39
CA VAL A 34 -5.64 -1.22 7.71
C VAL A 34 -4.60 -0.12 7.93
N GLY A 35 -5.06 1.13 8.03
CA GLY A 35 -4.22 2.30 8.25
C GLY A 35 -4.03 2.64 9.72
N LYS A 36 -3.23 3.69 9.97
CA LYS A 36 -2.82 4.12 11.33
C LYS A 36 -4.01 4.40 12.25
N GLU A 37 -5.03 5.15 11.78
CA GLU A 37 -6.17 5.54 12.62
C GLU A 37 -6.93 4.30 13.10
N LEU A 38 -7.36 3.46 12.16
CA LEU A 38 -8.12 2.26 12.47
C LEU A 38 -7.33 1.29 13.36
N PHE A 39 -6.04 1.08 13.06
CA PHE A 39 -5.17 0.22 13.88
C PHE A 39 -4.96 0.77 15.29
N THR A 40 -4.76 2.08 15.44
CA THR A 40 -4.58 2.72 16.75
C THR A 40 -5.81 2.56 17.64
N ARG A 41 -7.01 2.58 17.07
CA ARG A 41 -8.28 2.42 17.81
C ARG A 41 -8.65 0.96 18.07
N ALA A 42 -8.45 0.09 17.07
CA ALA A 42 -8.93 -1.29 17.12
C ALA A 42 -7.86 -2.30 17.57
N GLY A 43 -6.58 -1.93 17.47
CA GLY A 43 -5.47 -2.80 17.84
C GLY A 43 -5.24 -3.98 16.87
N PRO A 44 -4.33 -4.91 17.24
CA PRO A 44 -3.93 -6.03 16.39
C PRO A 44 -5.07 -7.03 16.14
N ARG A 45 -6.00 -7.20 17.08
CA ARG A 45 -7.09 -8.17 16.95
C ARG A 45 -7.94 -7.99 15.70
N LEU A 46 -8.17 -6.75 15.28
CA LEU A 46 -8.88 -6.49 14.02
C LEU A 46 -8.13 -7.09 12.82
N VAL A 47 -6.81 -6.96 12.80
CA VAL A 47 -5.96 -7.50 11.71
C VAL A 47 -6.05 -9.02 11.66
N GLU A 48 -5.94 -9.68 12.82
CA GLU A 48 -6.07 -11.12 12.97
C GLU A 48 -7.47 -11.61 12.53
N ASP A 49 -8.53 -10.89 12.93
CA ASP A 49 -9.91 -11.21 12.53
C ASP A 49 -10.13 -11.10 11.02
N LEU A 50 -9.53 -10.10 10.36
CA LEU A 50 -9.61 -9.93 8.91
C LEU A 50 -8.83 -11.03 8.18
N ALA A 51 -7.64 -11.38 8.66
CA ALA A 51 -6.84 -12.48 8.11
C ALA A 51 -7.55 -13.83 8.28
N ALA A 52 -8.16 -14.09 9.46
CA ALA A 52 -8.94 -15.30 9.72
C ALA A 52 -10.19 -15.44 8.82
N ARG A 53 -10.74 -14.33 8.32
CA ARG A 53 -11.81 -14.31 7.30
C ARG A 53 -11.31 -14.58 5.88
N GLY A 54 -10.00 -14.82 5.69
CA GLY A 54 -9.37 -15.15 4.41
C GLY A 54 -8.94 -13.94 3.58
N PHE A 55 -9.03 -12.73 4.10
CA PHE A 55 -8.51 -11.55 3.41
C PHE A 55 -6.99 -11.44 3.51
N ASP A 56 -6.35 -11.08 2.41
CA ASP A 56 -4.98 -10.58 2.42
C ASP A 56 -5.00 -9.15 3.01
N VAL A 57 -4.33 -8.95 4.14
CA VAL A 57 -4.30 -7.65 4.85
C VAL A 57 -2.99 -6.93 4.59
N PHE A 58 -3.06 -5.70 4.09
CA PHE A 58 -1.96 -4.75 4.05
C PHE A 58 -2.01 -3.87 5.30
N LEU A 59 -1.05 -4.03 6.21
CA LEU A 59 -0.89 -3.21 7.42
C LEU A 59 -0.06 -1.97 7.09
N ASP A 60 -0.75 -0.82 6.93
CA ASP A 60 -0.19 0.44 6.44
C ASP A 60 0.17 1.38 7.60
N LEU A 61 1.17 1.02 8.42
CA LEU A 61 1.61 1.79 9.58
C LEU A 61 2.82 2.69 9.29
N LYS A 62 3.55 2.45 8.19
CA LYS A 62 4.69 3.25 7.74
C LYS A 62 5.74 3.37 8.85
N PHE A 63 6.26 2.24 9.36
CA PHE A 63 7.26 2.24 10.42
C PHE A 63 8.49 3.05 10.04
N HIS A 64 8.94 3.91 10.96
CA HIS A 64 10.08 4.77 10.78
C HIS A 64 10.66 5.11 12.14
N ASP A 65 11.77 4.47 12.50
CA ASP A 65 12.45 4.62 13.78
C ASP A 65 13.89 4.08 13.63
N ILE A 66 14.66 4.02 14.72
CA ILE A 66 15.98 3.38 14.72
C ILE A 66 15.87 1.89 14.30
N PRO A 67 16.91 1.30 13.68
CA PRO A 67 16.85 -0.02 13.06
C PRO A 67 16.27 -1.12 13.96
N ASN A 68 16.72 -1.22 15.21
CA ASN A 68 16.27 -2.27 16.12
C ASN A 68 14.77 -2.17 16.46
N THR A 69 14.25 -0.96 16.63
CA THR A 69 12.82 -0.71 16.90
C THR A 69 11.97 -1.11 15.69
N VAL A 70 12.42 -0.75 14.48
CA VAL A 70 11.70 -1.11 13.24
C VAL A 70 11.75 -2.61 13.00
N ALA A 71 12.89 -3.28 13.25
CA ALA A 71 12.97 -4.74 13.15
C ALA A 71 11.98 -5.45 14.07
N GLY A 72 11.87 -4.99 15.32
CA GLY A 72 10.88 -5.52 16.28
C GLY A 72 9.44 -5.28 15.85
N ALA A 73 9.13 -4.06 15.36
CA ALA A 73 7.80 -3.71 14.87
C ALA A 73 7.39 -4.52 13.63
N CYS A 74 8.30 -4.70 12.67
CA CYS A 74 8.08 -5.49 11.47
C CYS A 74 7.89 -6.99 11.80
N HIS A 75 8.68 -7.52 12.74
CA HIS A 75 8.50 -8.89 13.22
C HIS A 75 7.12 -9.07 13.86
N ALA A 76 6.75 -8.21 14.80
CA ALA A 76 5.44 -8.28 15.46
C ALA A 76 4.27 -8.14 14.47
N ALA A 77 4.39 -7.24 13.48
CA ALA A 77 3.37 -7.09 12.43
C ALA A 77 3.26 -8.33 11.55
N ALA A 78 4.38 -8.98 11.21
CA ALA A 78 4.39 -10.22 10.44
C ALA A 78 3.69 -11.38 11.18
N GLU A 79 3.89 -11.49 12.50
CA GLU A 79 3.23 -12.51 13.33
C GLU A 79 1.70 -12.37 13.41
N LEU A 80 1.13 -11.19 13.05
CA LEU A 80 -0.32 -11.01 12.92
C LEU A 80 -0.91 -11.69 11.66
N GLY A 81 -0.08 -12.33 10.84
CA GLY A 81 -0.53 -12.98 9.61
C GLY A 81 -0.87 -12.01 8.48
N VAL A 82 -0.30 -10.82 8.47
CA VAL A 82 -0.50 -9.85 7.38
C VAL A 82 0.12 -10.34 6.08
N TRP A 83 -0.48 -9.97 4.95
CA TRP A 83 0.04 -10.23 3.62
C TRP A 83 1.12 -9.22 3.20
N MET A 84 1.00 -7.96 3.65
CA MET A 84 1.92 -6.86 3.32
C MET A 84 2.03 -5.89 4.48
N LEU A 85 3.22 -5.33 4.68
CA LEU A 85 3.45 -4.21 5.61
C LEU A 85 4.44 -3.21 5.02
N ASN A 86 4.52 -2.02 5.58
CA ASN A 86 5.40 -0.98 5.06
C ASN A 86 6.20 -0.23 6.11
N VAL A 87 7.35 0.28 5.62
CA VAL A 87 8.25 1.18 6.34
C VAL A 87 8.44 2.47 5.52
N HIS A 88 9.12 3.49 6.05
CA HIS A 88 9.57 4.64 5.25
C HIS A 88 10.99 4.41 4.70
N ALA A 89 11.19 4.62 3.40
CA ALA A 89 12.53 4.53 2.78
C ALA A 89 13.51 5.58 3.32
N LEU A 90 13.01 6.73 3.77
CA LEU A 90 13.81 7.79 4.42
C LEU A 90 14.52 7.34 5.71
N GLY A 91 14.18 6.20 6.28
CA GLY A 91 14.91 5.59 7.40
C GLY A 91 16.33 5.14 7.06
N GLY A 92 16.66 5.05 5.76
CA GLY A 92 17.98 4.70 5.26
C GLY A 92 18.25 3.19 5.25
N GLU A 93 19.34 2.81 4.60
CA GLU A 93 19.69 1.42 4.31
C GLU A 93 19.68 0.52 5.54
N ARG A 94 20.34 0.94 6.63
CA ARG A 94 20.42 0.12 7.86
C ARG A 94 19.05 -0.17 8.47
N MET A 95 18.13 0.81 8.41
CA MET A 95 16.78 0.60 8.92
C MET A 95 15.98 -0.34 8.01
N LEU A 96 16.12 -0.21 6.69
CA LEU A 96 15.43 -1.06 5.72
C LEU A 96 15.91 -2.52 5.81
N GLN A 97 17.23 -2.74 5.92
CA GLN A 97 17.81 -4.07 6.13
C GLN A 97 17.34 -4.69 7.46
N ALA A 98 17.34 -3.92 8.55
CA ALA A 98 16.83 -4.39 9.84
C ALA A 98 15.33 -4.72 9.78
N ALA A 99 14.53 -3.95 9.05
CA ALA A 99 13.12 -4.28 8.80
C ALA A 99 12.96 -5.63 8.09
N LYS A 100 13.76 -5.87 7.04
CA LYS A 100 13.77 -7.15 6.29
C LYS A 100 14.16 -8.31 7.20
N GLU A 101 15.21 -8.17 8.00
CA GLU A 101 15.62 -9.17 9.00
C GLU A 101 14.50 -9.45 10.02
N GLY A 102 13.78 -8.40 10.45
CA GLY A 102 12.64 -8.54 11.36
C GLY A 102 11.53 -9.41 10.76
N VAL A 103 11.17 -9.16 9.50
CA VAL A 103 10.17 -9.96 8.76
C VAL A 103 10.65 -11.41 8.57
N MET A 104 11.91 -11.60 8.19
CA MET A 104 12.46 -12.95 7.93
C MET A 104 12.50 -13.85 9.17
N ARG A 105 12.47 -13.29 10.37
CA ARG A 105 12.41 -14.05 11.64
C ARG A 105 11.01 -14.50 12.02
N ALA A 106 9.98 -13.97 11.35
CA ALA A 106 8.59 -14.31 11.64
C ALA A 106 8.19 -15.65 11.00
N THR A 107 7.15 -16.25 11.55
CA THR A 107 6.55 -17.49 11.03
C THR A 107 5.93 -17.27 9.65
N HIS A 108 5.43 -16.07 9.39
CA HIS A 108 4.87 -15.63 8.12
C HIS A 108 5.83 -14.66 7.42
N SER A 109 5.90 -14.74 6.10
CA SER A 109 6.76 -13.89 5.27
C SER A 109 5.91 -12.94 4.41
N PRO A 110 5.38 -11.85 4.99
CA PRO A 110 4.64 -10.85 4.24
C PRO A 110 5.55 -10.10 3.28
N LEU A 111 4.96 -9.48 2.26
CA LEU A 111 5.66 -8.49 1.44
C LEU A 111 6.03 -7.28 2.32
N LEU A 112 7.31 -6.93 2.33
CA LEU A 112 7.82 -5.73 2.98
C LEU A 112 8.09 -4.67 1.92
N ILE A 113 7.34 -3.57 1.96
CA ILE A 113 7.47 -2.47 1.01
C ILE A 113 7.86 -1.17 1.69
N ALA A 114 8.40 -0.21 0.94
CA ALA A 114 8.74 1.09 1.49
C ALA A 114 7.87 2.21 0.90
N VAL A 115 7.53 3.20 1.72
CA VAL A 115 7.00 4.48 1.24
C VAL A 115 8.18 5.35 0.83
N THR A 116 8.15 5.87 -0.40
CA THR A 116 9.17 6.79 -0.94
C THR A 116 8.91 8.21 -0.43
N ILE A 117 8.31 9.05 -1.27
CA ILE A 117 7.82 10.37 -0.90
C ILE A 117 6.29 10.29 -0.78
N LEU A 118 5.73 10.95 0.23
CA LEU A 118 4.27 11.00 0.36
C LEU A 118 3.67 11.72 -0.84
N THR A 119 2.64 11.13 -1.45
CA THR A 119 2.01 11.68 -2.68
C THR A 119 1.35 13.06 -2.48
N SER A 120 1.25 13.52 -1.23
CA SER A 120 0.79 14.86 -0.86
C SER A 120 1.89 15.91 -0.88
N MET A 121 3.18 15.51 -0.83
CA MET A 121 4.32 16.43 -0.80
C MET A 121 4.61 17.03 -2.18
N ASP A 122 4.95 18.29 -2.19
CA ASP A 122 5.46 19.03 -3.35
C ASP A 122 6.95 19.42 -3.15
N GLU A 123 7.51 20.19 -4.08
CA GLU A 123 8.91 20.62 -4.02
C GLU A 123 9.19 21.50 -2.79
N ALA A 124 8.25 22.34 -2.37
CA ALA A 124 8.43 23.20 -1.21
C ALA A 124 8.51 22.38 0.09
N ASP A 125 7.70 21.33 0.19
CA ASP A 125 7.74 20.39 1.32
C ASP A 125 9.08 19.65 1.37
N LEU A 126 9.62 19.22 0.22
CA LEU A 126 10.92 18.55 0.14
C LEU A 126 12.05 19.46 0.62
N VAL A 127 12.07 20.72 0.14
CA VAL A 127 13.06 21.72 0.59
C VAL A 127 12.95 21.96 2.09
N ALA A 128 11.73 22.08 2.61
CA ALA A 128 11.50 22.32 4.04
C ALA A 128 12.05 21.21 4.95
N VAL A 129 12.09 19.96 4.46
CA VAL A 129 12.67 18.81 5.20
C VAL A 129 14.12 18.51 4.79
N GLY A 130 14.76 19.39 3.99
CA GLY A 130 16.18 19.27 3.63
C GLY A 130 16.46 18.28 2.49
N LEU A 131 15.45 17.89 1.71
CA LEU A 131 15.63 17.04 0.52
C LEU A 131 15.87 17.91 -0.72
N ALA A 132 16.99 17.67 -1.40
CA ALA A 132 17.32 18.32 -2.67
C ALA A 132 16.76 17.53 -3.87
N GLY A 133 16.53 18.22 -4.99
CA GLY A 133 16.02 17.63 -6.24
C GLY A 133 14.50 17.61 -6.31
N SER A 134 14.00 17.19 -7.46
CA SER A 134 12.56 17.08 -7.70
C SER A 134 11.92 15.93 -6.88
N PRO A 135 10.59 15.89 -6.73
CA PRO A 135 9.90 14.75 -6.15
C PRO A 135 10.24 13.44 -6.86
N LEU A 136 10.33 13.44 -8.20
CA LEU A 136 10.66 12.24 -8.98
C LEU A 136 12.09 11.74 -8.71
N ASP A 137 13.09 12.63 -8.62
CA ASP A 137 14.47 12.25 -8.32
C ASP A 137 14.56 11.58 -6.94
N ASN A 138 13.83 12.12 -5.95
CA ASN A 138 13.78 11.55 -4.61
C ASN A 138 13.05 10.19 -4.60
N VAL A 139 11.94 10.05 -5.33
CA VAL A 139 11.21 8.78 -5.47
C VAL A 139 12.10 7.70 -6.09
N LEU A 140 12.81 8.01 -7.19
CA LEU A 140 13.74 7.08 -7.84
C LEU A 140 14.84 6.62 -6.88
N ARG A 141 15.54 7.57 -6.25
CA ARG A 141 16.61 7.28 -5.30
C ARG A 141 16.13 6.39 -4.14
N LEU A 142 14.98 6.70 -3.56
CA LEU A 142 14.41 5.94 -2.44
C LEU A 142 13.89 4.57 -2.85
N ALA A 143 13.35 4.43 -4.06
CA ALA A 143 12.90 3.15 -4.60
C ALA A 143 14.09 2.23 -4.90
N GLN A 144 15.18 2.75 -5.49
CA GLN A 144 16.42 2.02 -5.68
C GLN A 144 17.05 1.57 -4.36
N LEU A 145 17.07 2.47 -3.34
CA LEU A 145 17.53 2.13 -2.00
C LEU A 145 16.71 1.00 -1.37
N ALA A 146 15.38 1.04 -1.51
CA ALA A 146 14.49 -0.02 -1.01
C ALA A 146 14.78 -1.36 -1.70
N GLN A 147 14.93 -1.36 -3.03
CA GLN A 147 15.27 -2.57 -3.79
C GLN A 147 16.63 -3.13 -3.38
N GLN A 148 17.66 -2.30 -3.30
CA GLN A 148 19.02 -2.70 -2.87
C GLN A 148 19.06 -3.23 -1.44
N SER A 149 18.16 -2.75 -0.58
CA SER A 149 17.98 -3.24 0.80
C SER A 149 17.18 -4.55 0.89
N GLY A 150 16.77 -5.14 -0.25
CA GLY A 150 16.05 -6.41 -0.32
C GLY A 150 14.57 -6.34 0.01
N LEU A 151 13.95 -5.16 -0.08
CA LEU A 151 12.50 -5.00 0.06
C LEU A 151 11.78 -5.48 -1.22
N ASP A 152 10.48 -5.77 -1.07
CA ASP A 152 9.68 -6.40 -2.11
C ASP A 152 8.97 -5.38 -3.03
N GLY A 153 9.00 -4.09 -2.68
CA GLY A 153 8.34 -3.04 -3.47
C GLY A 153 8.29 -1.68 -2.78
N VAL A 154 7.59 -0.74 -3.42
CA VAL A 154 7.38 0.61 -2.90
C VAL A 154 5.94 1.09 -3.10
N VAL A 155 5.52 2.03 -2.23
CA VAL A 155 4.35 2.89 -2.46
C VAL A 155 4.82 4.12 -3.23
N CYS A 156 4.20 4.38 -4.38
CA CYS A 156 4.51 5.51 -5.26
C CYS A 156 3.23 6.03 -5.94
N SER A 157 3.31 7.20 -6.55
CA SER A 157 2.24 7.70 -7.43
C SER A 157 2.18 6.89 -8.72
N SER A 158 0.98 6.64 -9.25
CA SER A 158 0.81 6.02 -10.56
C SER A 158 1.44 6.82 -11.72
N ARG A 159 1.71 8.11 -11.54
CA ARG A 159 2.44 8.94 -12.49
C ARG A 159 3.94 8.66 -12.52
N GLU A 160 4.47 8.08 -11.46
CA GLU A 160 5.90 7.74 -11.30
C GLU A 160 6.20 6.32 -11.79
N THR A 161 5.17 5.48 -11.93
CA THR A 161 5.34 4.05 -12.27
C THR A 161 6.06 3.80 -13.59
N PRO A 162 5.84 4.53 -14.72
CA PRO A 162 6.58 4.26 -15.95
C PRO A 162 8.10 4.40 -15.77
N VAL A 163 8.52 5.50 -15.13
CA VAL A 163 9.94 5.77 -14.89
C VAL A 163 10.54 4.75 -13.91
N LEU A 164 9.80 4.36 -12.88
CA LEU A 164 10.23 3.33 -11.94
C LEU A 164 10.38 1.96 -12.60
N ARG A 165 9.49 1.59 -13.54
CA ARG A 165 9.61 0.32 -14.30
C ARG A 165 10.82 0.24 -15.20
N GLU A 166 11.29 1.37 -15.73
CA GLU A 166 12.51 1.43 -16.53
C GLU A 166 13.79 1.24 -15.69
N GLN A 167 13.74 1.56 -14.39
CA GLN A 167 14.91 1.64 -13.52
C GLN A 167 14.99 0.54 -12.46
N LEU A 168 13.92 -0.21 -12.24
CA LEU A 168 13.82 -1.22 -11.20
C LEU A 168 13.56 -2.61 -11.78
N ASP A 169 13.87 -3.64 -11.01
CA ASP A 169 13.65 -5.02 -11.43
C ASP A 169 12.17 -5.29 -11.73
N PRO A 170 11.84 -6.10 -12.75
CA PRO A 170 10.45 -6.41 -13.11
C PRO A 170 9.63 -7.04 -11.98
N GLY A 171 10.29 -7.74 -11.06
CA GLY A 171 9.66 -8.35 -9.89
C GLY A 171 9.39 -7.40 -8.71
N PHE A 172 9.96 -6.19 -8.73
CA PHE A 172 9.78 -5.20 -7.67
C PHE A 172 8.40 -4.56 -7.75
N ARG A 173 7.61 -4.65 -6.67
CA ARG A 173 6.19 -4.28 -6.68
C ARG A 173 5.98 -2.77 -6.56
N LEU A 174 5.08 -2.24 -7.39
CA LEU A 174 4.64 -0.84 -7.34
C LEU A 174 3.19 -0.76 -6.84
N ILE A 175 3.01 -0.18 -5.67
CA ILE A 175 1.70 -0.05 -5.01
C ILE A 175 1.25 1.40 -5.11
N THR A 176 0.11 1.65 -5.76
CA THR A 176 -0.31 3.02 -6.10
C THR A 176 -1.62 3.41 -5.41
N PRO A 177 -1.59 4.40 -4.51
CA PRO A 177 -2.79 5.01 -3.95
C PRO A 177 -3.37 6.07 -4.89
N GLY A 178 -4.55 6.60 -4.53
CA GLY A 178 -5.18 7.71 -5.25
C GLY A 178 -5.90 7.28 -6.53
N ILE A 179 -6.21 6.01 -6.67
CA ILE A 179 -6.89 5.45 -7.84
C ILE A 179 -8.40 5.72 -7.74
N ARG A 180 -9.00 6.11 -8.86
CA ARG A 180 -10.41 6.43 -9.01
C ARG A 180 -10.99 5.77 -10.26
N PRO A 181 -12.05 4.96 -10.18
CA PRO A 181 -12.81 4.52 -11.36
C PRO A 181 -13.31 5.73 -12.17
N ALA A 182 -13.51 5.52 -13.46
CA ALA A 182 -14.08 6.56 -14.34
C ALA A 182 -15.43 7.05 -13.80
N GLY A 183 -15.66 8.37 -13.82
CA GLY A 183 -16.90 8.99 -13.31
C GLY A 183 -16.95 9.23 -11.80
N SER A 184 -15.94 8.83 -11.04
CA SER A 184 -15.87 9.13 -9.59
C SER A 184 -15.47 10.58 -9.33
N GLN A 185 -15.96 11.18 -8.22
CA GLN A 185 -15.56 12.53 -7.80
C GLN A 185 -14.08 12.59 -7.40
N ALA A 186 -13.41 13.69 -7.76
CA ALA A 186 -11.96 13.85 -7.55
C ALA A 186 -11.56 14.06 -6.07
N ASP A 187 -12.45 14.54 -5.21
CA ASP A 187 -12.19 14.81 -3.78
C ASP A 187 -10.85 15.57 -3.53
N ASP A 188 -10.15 15.20 -2.44
CA ASP A 188 -8.86 15.76 -1.98
C ASP A 188 -7.62 15.17 -2.69
N GLN A 189 -7.78 14.23 -3.60
CA GLN A 189 -6.66 13.64 -4.37
C GLN A 189 -6.31 14.51 -5.58
N ARG A 190 -5.13 15.15 -5.55
CA ARG A 190 -4.63 16.01 -6.63
C ARG A 190 -4.14 15.25 -7.88
N ARG A 191 -3.86 13.94 -7.76
CA ARG A 191 -3.26 13.08 -8.80
C ARG A 191 -4.12 11.83 -8.96
N VAL A 192 -5.17 11.93 -9.77
CA VAL A 192 -6.13 10.82 -10.00
C VAL A 192 -5.78 10.08 -11.28
N MET A 193 -5.89 8.75 -11.27
CA MET A 193 -5.74 7.88 -12.43
C MET A 193 -6.78 6.75 -12.35
N THR A 194 -7.28 6.28 -13.50
CA THR A 194 -8.20 5.13 -13.51
C THR A 194 -7.48 3.82 -13.17
N PRO A 195 -8.19 2.78 -12.70
CA PRO A 195 -7.59 1.45 -12.45
C PRO A 195 -6.86 0.89 -13.67
N VAL A 196 -7.47 0.99 -14.85
CA VAL A 196 -6.90 0.52 -16.12
C VAL A 196 -5.63 1.28 -16.47
N ASP A 197 -5.67 2.61 -16.42
CA ASP A 197 -4.51 3.43 -16.73
C ASP A 197 -3.35 3.18 -15.77
N ALA A 198 -3.63 3.00 -14.47
CA ALA A 198 -2.61 2.73 -13.48
C ALA A 198 -1.92 1.38 -13.70
N ILE A 199 -2.65 0.32 -14.06
CA ILE A 199 -2.06 -0.97 -14.42
C ILE A 199 -1.26 -0.87 -15.71
N ASN A 200 -1.78 -0.20 -16.74
CA ASN A 200 -1.05 0.02 -18.00
C ASN A 200 0.23 0.85 -17.80
N SER A 201 0.23 1.75 -16.81
CA SER A 201 1.42 2.53 -16.44
C SER A 201 2.44 1.73 -15.62
N GLY A 202 2.13 0.49 -15.21
CA GLY A 202 3.07 -0.40 -14.52
C GLY A 202 2.78 -0.65 -13.04
N SER A 203 1.63 -0.22 -12.48
CA SER A 203 1.24 -0.54 -11.11
C SER A 203 0.92 -2.04 -10.96
N ASP A 204 1.35 -2.65 -9.85
CA ASP A 204 0.99 -4.03 -9.51
C ASP A 204 -0.27 -4.11 -8.67
N TYR A 205 -0.42 -3.18 -7.71
CA TYR A 205 -1.55 -3.11 -6.79
C TYR A 205 -2.10 -1.69 -6.67
N LEU A 206 -3.43 -1.60 -6.60
CA LEU A 206 -4.18 -0.36 -6.60
C LEU A 206 -4.85 -0.15 -5.24
N VAL A 207 -4.50 0.91 -4.52
CA VAL A 207 -5.16 1.25 -3.25
C VAL A 207 -6.33 2.18 -3.54
N ILE A 208 -7.55 1.70 -3.27
CA ILE A 208 -8.81 2.38 -3.52
C ILE A 208 -9.58 2.52 -2.21
N GLY A 209 -9.92 3.74 -1.84
CA GLY A 209 -10.71 4.04 -0.62
C GLY A 209 -12.16 4.39 -0.96
N ARG A 210 -12.51 5.66 -0.82
CA ARG A 210 -13.88 6.21 -0.93
C ARG A 210 -14.70 5.73 -2.12
N PRO A 211 -14.17 5.55 -3.34
CA PRO A 211 -14.95 5.00 -4.45
C PRO A 211 -15.58 3.63 -4.18
N VAL A 212 -14.99 2.84 -3.29
CA VAL A 212 -15.54 1.57 -2.83
C VAL A 212 -16.24 1.72 -1.49
N THR A 213 -15.60 2.38 -0.51
CA THR A 213 -16.08 2.40 0.88
C THR A 213 -17.35 3.25 1.08
N ARG A 214 -17.63 4.20 0.17
CA ARG A 214 -18.83 5.05 0.18
C ARG A 214 -19.85 4.68 -0.90
N ALA A 215 -19.61 3.62 -1.67
CA ALA A 215 -20.55 3.18 -2.69
C ALA A 215 -21.77 2.50 -2.06
N ASP A 216 -22.95 2.72 -2.62
CA ASP A 216 -24.16 1.99 -2.25
C ASP A 216 -24.01 0.49 -2.53
N ASP A 217 -23.35 0.14 -3.65
CA ASP A 217 -22.97 -1.22 -4.02
C ASP A 217 -21.44 -1.37 -4.18
N PRO A 218 -20.68 -1.56 -3.08
CA PRO A 218 -19.24 -1.75 -3.14
C PRO A 218 -18.81 -3.03 -3.86
N VAL A 219 -19.65 -4.06 -3.85
CA VAL A 219 -19.39 -5.32 -4.55
C VAL A 219 -19.48 -5.13 -6.07
N GLY A 220 -20.51 -4.41 -6.54
CA GLY A 220 -20.66 -4.05 -7.94
C GLY A 220 -19.49 -3.24 -8.45
N VAL A 221 -19.04 -2.22 -7.68
CA VAL A 221 -17.85 -1.43 -8.00
C VAL A 221 -16.61 -2.31 -8.14
N LEU A 222 -16.36 -3.21 -7.18
CA LEU A 222 -15.20 -4.11 -7.22
C LEU A 222 -15.26 -5.09 -8.40
N ARG A 223 -16.43 -5.63 -8.71
CA ARG A 223 -16.61 -6.53 -9.86
C ARG A 223 -16.33 -5.82 -11.17
N THR A 224 -16.81 -4.58 -11.33
CA THR A 224 -16.54 -3.75 -12.52
C THR A 224 -15.03 -3.53 -12.67
N ILE A 225 -14.34 -3.05 -11.63
CA ILE A 225 -12.89 -2.83 -11.65
C ILE A 225 -12.14 -4.13 -12.00
N ASN A 226 -12.46 -5.24 -11.32
CA ASN A 226 -11.77 -6.51 -11.58
C ASN A 226 -12.02 -7.04 -13.00
N SER A 227 -13.23 -6.85 -13.55
CA SER A 227 -13.54 -7.19 -14.93
C SER A 227 -12.71 -6.39 -15.94
N GLU A 228 -12.63 -5.07 -15.75
CA GLU A 228 -11.80 -4.18 -16.58
C GLU A 228 -10.32 -4.58 -16.53
N LEU A 229 -9.79 -4.88 -15.33
CA LEU A 229 -8.39 -5.29 -15.16
C LEU A 229 -8.11 -6.67 -15.72
N SER A 230 -9.08 -7.59 -15.70
CA SER A 230 -8.94 -8.94 -16.28
C SER A 230 -8.88 -8.91 -17.80
N ALA A 231 -9.45 -7.90 -18.44
CA ALA A 231 -9.39 -7.70 -19.88
C ALA A 231 -8.01 -7.23 -20.39
N LEU A 232 -7.08 -6.86 -19.48
CA LEU A 232 -5.71 -6.45 -19.81
C LEU A 232 -4.70 -7.61 -19.75
N ALA A 233 -5.10 -8.78 -19.24
CA ALA A 233 -4.26 -9.98 -19.07
C ALA A 233 -4.41 -10.91 -20.26
#